data_906f0a4d4e4a943c017ca6b66eedf27e
#
_entry.id   906f0a4d4e4a943c017ca6b66eedf27e
#
_cell.length_a   1.000
_cell.length_b   1.000
_cell.length_c   1.000
_cell.angle_alpha   90.00
_cell.angle_beta   90.00
_cell.angle_gamma   90.00
#
_symmetry.space_group_name_H-M   'P 1'
#
loop_
_entity.id
_entity.type
_entity.pdbx_description
1 polymer ?
#
loop_
_entity_poly.entity_id
_entity_poly.type
_entity_poly.pdbx_seq_one_letter_code
_entity_poly.pdbx_strand_id
1 'polypeptide(L)'
;MPRVKGERRLEILKALAQMLEQPKWGKITTAALAEKLDVSEAALYRHFASKAQMYEGLIEFIENSVFTLSNKIAQDETDGRKQASKLVEMLLAFAEKNPGMVRVMTGDALVGEHERLQARMNQFY
;
A
#
# COMPACT_ATOMS: atom_id res chain seq x y z
N MET A 1 20.73 4.28 -16.70
CA MET A 1 19.77 5.38 -16.73
C MET A 1 19.57 5.95 -15.33
N PRO A 2 19.59 7.27 -15.17
CA PRO A 2 19.32 7.86 -13.87
C PRO A 2 17.87 7.54 -13.46
N ARG A 3 17.66 7.22 -12.19
CA ARG A 3 16.33 6.96 -11.66
C ARG A 3 15.55 8.25 -11.50
N VAL A 4 14.26 8.18 -11.80
CA VAL A 4 13.35 9.29 -11.52
C VAL A 4 13.21 9.44 -10.00
N LYS A 5 13.12 10.66 -9.51
CA LYS A 5 12.96 10.96 -8.09
C LYS A 5 11.70 10.22 -7.56
N GLY A 6 11.84 9.48 -6.49
CA GLY A 6 10.75 8.71 -5.89
C GLY A 6 10.59 7.30 -6.44
N GLU A 7 11.32 6.92 -7.49
CA GLU A 7 11.23 5.59 -8.08
C GLU A 7 11.66 4.49 -7.10
N ARG A 8 12.76 4.69 -6.39
CA ARG A 8 13.25 3.72 -5.39
C ARG A 8 12.26 3.59 -4.23
N ARG A 9 11.68 4.70 -3.79
CA ARG A 9 10.66 4.69 -2.76
C ARG A 9 9.48 3.81 -3.16
N LEU A 10 9.01 3.97 -4.39
CA LEU A 10 7.92 3.16 -4.94
C LEU A 10 8.28 1.68 -5.05
N GLU A 11 9.51 1.37 -5.46
CA GLU A 11 9.99 -0.01 -5.53
C GLU A 11 9.95 -0.68 -4.15
N ILE A 12 10.34 0.04 -3.10
CA ILE A 12 10.30 -0.45 -1.72
C ILE A 12 8.85 -0.77 -1.31
N LEU A 13 7.93 0.14 -1.60
CA LEU A 13 6.50 -0.05 -1.28
C LEU A 13 5.90 -1.24 -2.02
N LYS A 14 6.24 -1.40 -3.29
CA LYS A 14 5.79 -2.54 -4.09
C LYS A 14 6.33 -3.87 -3.56
N ALA A 15 7.60 -3.89 -3.15
CA ALA A 15 8.20 -5.08 -2.58
C ALA A 15 7.54 -5.45 -1.25
N LEU A 16 7.25 -4.44 -0.41
CA LEU A 16 6.54 -4.64 0.85
C LEU A 16 5.15 -5.26 0.60
N ALA A 17 4.40 -4.70 -0.35
CA ALA A 17 3.09 -5.22 -0.72
C ALA A 17 3.16 -6.66 -1.21
N GLN A 18 4.16 -7.01 -2.02
CA GLN A 18 4.37 -8.38 -2.50
C GLN A 18 4.67 -9.35 -1.36
N MET A 19 5.47 -8.93 -0.38
CA MET A 19 5.76 -9.76 0.79
C MET A 19 4.51 -10.02 1.62
N LEU A 20 3.59 -9.05 1.68
CA LEU A 20 2.32 -9.18 2.39
C LEU A 20 1.36 -10.14 1.71
N GLU A 21 1.54 -10.43 0.42
CA GLU A 21 0.73 -11.43 -0.29
C GLU A 21 0.99 -12.86 0.18
N GLN A 22 2.18 -13.09 0.73
CA GLN A 22 2.58 -14.41 1.19
C GLN A 22 1.93 -14.71 2.54
N PRO A 23 1.23 -15.84 2.69
CA PRO A 23 0.62 -16.21 3.97
C PRO A 23 1.67 -16.76 4.94
N LYS A 24 2.73 -16.01 5.18
CA LYS A 24 3.77 -16.39 6.12
C LYS A 24 3.40 -15.92 7.52
N TRP A 25 3.68 -16.79 8.47
CA TRP A 25 3.46 -16.50 9.88
C TRP A 25 4.53 -15.52 10.38
N GLY A 26 4.11 -14.50 11.10
CA GLY A 26 5.00 -13.54 11.73
C GLY A 26 5.09 -12.20 11.01
N LYS A 27 5.83 -11.30 11.62
CA LYS A 27 6.02 -9.94 11.14
C LYS A 27 7.01 -9.91 9.98
N ILE A 28 6.76 -9.04 9.02
CA ILE A 28 7.72 -8.72 7.99
C ILE A 28 8.88 -7.96 8.64
N THR A 29 10.11 -8.37 8.33
CA THR A 29 11.30 -7.69 8.85
C THR A 29 11.93 -6.82 7.78
N THR A 30 12.58 -5.75 8.19
CA THR A 30 13.32 -4.89 7.28
C THR A 30 14.50 -5.64 6.64
N ALA A 31 15.10 -6.60 7.37
CA ALA A 31 16.14 -7.45 6.82
C ALA A 31 15.63 -8.29 5.65
N ALA A 32 14.47 -8.91 5.78
CA ALA A 32 13.87 -9.70 4.70
C ALA A 32 13.50 -8.83 3.50
N LEU A 33 12.99 -7.62 3.75
CA LEU A 33 12.67 -6.68 2.68
C LEU A 33 13.93 -6.23 1.93
N ALA A 34 15.01 -5.94 2.65
CA ALA A 34 16.28 -5.57 2.06
C ALA A 34 16.84 -6.70 1.20
N GLU A 35 16.76 -7.93 1.69
CA GLU A 35 17.18 -9.11 0.94
C GLU A 35 16.39 -9.28 -0.35
N LYS A 36 15.08 -9.11 -0.29
CA LYS A 36 14.21 -9.19 -1.48
C LYS A 36 14.59 -8.16 -2.54
N LEU A 37 14.97 -6.97 -2.12
CA LEU A 37 15.36 -5.87 -3.02
C LEU A 37 16.83 -5.90 -3.41
N ASP A 38 17.61 -6.83 -2.83
CA ASP A 38 19.06 -6.93 -3.04
C ASP A 38 19.79 -5.62 -2.67
N VAL A 39 19.44 -5.08 -1.51
CA VAL A 39 20.04 -3.86 -0.96
C VAL A 39 20.33 -4.07 0.53
N SER A 40 21.10 -3.15 1.12
CA SER A 40 21.34 -3.16 2.57
C SER A 40 20.14 -2.55 3.30
N GLU A 41 19.97 -2.88 4.59
CA GLU A 41 18.96 -2.23 5.41
C GLU A 41 19.21 -0.72 5.50
N ALA A 42 20.49 -0.30 5.52
CA ALA A 42 20.83 1.12 5.52
C ALA A 42 20.26 1.84 4.31
N ALA A 43 20.25 1.18 3.14
CA ALA A 43 19.67 1.74 1.93
C ALA A 43 18.16 1.94 2.06
N LEU A 44 17.46 1.04 2.75
CA LEU A 44 16.04 1.21 3.03
C LEU A 44 15.80 2.43 3.92
N TYR A 45 16.60 2.58 4.96
CA TYR A 45 16.45 3.68 5.92
C TYR A 45 16.80 5.06 5.35
N ARG A 46 17.43 5.12 4.18
CA ARG A 46 17.61 6.37 3.45
C ARG A 46 16.29 6.91 2.88
N HIS A 47 15.34 6.01 2.62
CA HIS A 47 14.05 6.38 2.02
C HIS A 47 12.92 6.42 3.05
N PHE A 48 13.01 5.60 4.10
CA PHE A 48 12.01 5.54 5.17
C PHE A 48 12.74 5.46 6.50
N ALA A 49 12.44 6.36 7.42
CA ALA A 49 13.13 6.44 8.71
C ALA A 49 12.84 5.24 9.61
N SER A 50 11.74 4.52 9.38
CA SER A 50 11.35 3.36 10.18
C SER A 50 10.44 2.43 9.37
N LYS A 51 10.26 1.21 9.88
CA LYS A 51 9.30 0.26 9.34
C LYS A 51 7.88 0.84 9.36
N ALA A 52 7.52 1.53 10.43
CA ALA A 52 6.21 2.18 10.52
C ALA A 52 6.01 3.20 9.41
N GLN A 53 7.04 3.97 9.04
CA GLN A 53 6.95 4.91 7.93
C GLN A 53 6.81 4.20 6.58
N MET A 54 7.38 3.01 6.43
CA MET A 54 7.16 2.22 5.22
C MET A 54 5.69 1.84 5.07
N TYR A 55 5.05 1.41 6.17
CA TYR A 55 3.61 1.12 6.17
C TYR A 55 2.78 2.37 5.93
N GLU A 56 3.14 3.50 6.53
CA GLU A 56 2.45 4.78 6.28
C GLU A 56 2.54 5.15 4.80
N GLY A 57 3.70 4.97 4.19
CA GLY A 57 3.89 5.20 2.76
C GLY A 57 3.01 4.29 1.91
N LEU A 58 2.86 3.03 2.32
CA LEU A 58 1.99 2.09 1.62
C LEU A 58 0.52 2.49 1.76
N ILE A 59 0.09 2.91 2.94
CA ILE A 59 -1.28 3.41 3.16
C ILE A 59 -1.53 4.63 2.28
N GLU A 60 -0.59 5.57 2.22
CA GLU A 60 -0.70 6.75 1.36
C GLU A 60 -0.82 6.35 -0.11
N PHE A 61 -0.04 5.36 -0.54
CA PHE A 61 -0.12 4.85 -1.90
C PHE A 61 -1.51 4.26 -2.20
N ILE A 62 -2.07 3.49 -1.26
CA ILE A 62 -3.42 2.93 -1.37
C ILE A 62 -4.44 4.06 -1.53
N GLU A 63 -4.36 5.07 -0.67
CA GLU A 63 -5.27 6.22 -0.70
C GLU A 63 -5.20 6.94 -2.04
N ASN A 64 -3.99 7.27 -2.49
CA ASN A 64 -3.80 7.99 -3.74
C ASN A 64 -4.33 7.18 -4.92
N SER A 65 -4.11 5.88 -4.94
CA SER A 65 -4.59 5.00 -6.00
C SER A 65 -6.12 4.93 -6.03
N VAL A 66 -6.74 4.69 -4.88
CA VAL A 66 -8.19 4.54 -4.78
C VAL A 66 -8.90 5.86 -5.05
N PHE A 67 -8.43 6.96 -4.44
CA PHE A 67 -9.09 8.25 -4.62
C PHE A 67 -8.90 8.82 -6.02
N THR A 68 -7.76 8.60 -6.66
CA THR A 68 -7.56 9.01 -8.05
C THR A 68 -8.57 8.30 -8.96
N LEU A 69 -8.74 6.99 -8.80
CA LEU A 69 -9.70 6.22 -9.58
C LEU A 69 -11.14 6.62 -9.26
N SER A 70 -11.46 6.84 -7.98
CA SER A 70 -12.78 7.26 -7.54
C SER A 70 -13.16 8.62 -8.12
N ASN A 71 -12.23 9.57 -8.08
CA ASN A 71 -12.46 10.92 -8.62
C ASN A 71 -12.68 10.88 -10.14
N LYS A 72 -11.95 10.02 -10.83
CA LYS A 72 -12.13 9.84 -12.28
C LYS A 72 -13.52 9.29 -12.58
N ILE A 73 -13.97 8.30 -11.85
CA ILE A 73 -15.31 7.74 -12.00
C ILE A 73 -16.37 8.82 -11.75
N ALA A 74 -16.20 9.63 -10.70
CA ALA A 74 -17.14 10.69 -10.36
C ALA A 74 -17.20 11.76 -11.46
N GLN A 75 -16.09 12.05 -12.12
CA GLN A 75 -16.03 13.02 -13.21
C GLN A 75 -16.62 12.49 -14.51
N ASP A 76 -16.35 11.23 -14.84
CA ASP A 76 -16.72 10.62 -16.13
C ASP A 76 -18.16 10.13 -16.15
N GLU A 77 -18.76 9.86 -15.00
CA GLU A 77 -20.13 9.31 -14.90
C GLU A 77 -21.01 10.26 -14.11
N THR A 78 -22.14 10.65 -14.69
CA THR A 78 -23.08 11.58 -14.07
C THR A 78 -24.23 10.88 -13.35
N ASP A 79 -24.52 9.62 -13.67
CA ASP A 79 -25.60 8.86 -13.04
C ASP A 79 -25.10 8.24 -11.73
N GLY A 80 -25.76 8.58 -10.61
CA GLY A 80 -25.35 8.15 -9.28
C GLY A 80 -25.33 6.63 -9.10
N ARG A 81 -26.28 5.91 -9.70
CA ARG A 81 -26.32 4.44 -9.63
C ARG A 81 -25.12 3.84 -10.36
N LYS A 82 -24.80 4.37 -11.54
CA LYS A 82 -23.65 3.93 -12.32
C LYS A 82 -22.36 4.28 -11.63
N GLN A 83 -22.28 5.45 -10.98
CA GLN A 83 -21.11 5.83 -10.18
C GLN A 83 -20.89 4.81 -9.07
N ALA A 84 -21.92 4.46 -8.32
CA ALA A 84 -21.81 3.50 -7.22
C ALA A 84 -21.37 2.12 -7.73
N SER A 85 -21.96 1.65 -8.83
CA SER A 85 -21.61 0.37 -9.44
C SER A 85 -20.14 0.35 -9.86
N LYS A 86 -19.68 1.40 -10.53
CA LYS A 86 -18.30 1.51 -10.98
C LYS A 86 -17.31 1.60 -9.83
N LEU A 87 -17.69 2.27 -8.74
CA LEU A 87 -16.85 2.34 -7.55
C LEU A 87 -16.67 0.96 -6.92
N VAL A 88 -17.74 0.19 -6.79
CA VAL A 88 -17.67 -1.18 -6.26
C VAL A 88 -16.81 -2.06 -7.15
N GLU A 89 -17.05 -2.00 -8.46
CA GLU A 89 -16.26 -2.76 -9.44
C GLU A 89 -14.76 -2.42 -9.35
N MET A 90 -14.45 -1.13 -9.22
CA MET A 90 -13.06 -0.67 -9.09
C MET A 90 -12.41 -1.18 -7.82
N LEU A 91 -13.12 -1.11 -6.68
CA LEU A 91 -12.60 -1.59 -5.41
C LEU A 91 -12.35 -3.10 -5.44
N LEU A 92 -13.26 -3.88 -6.03
CA LEU A 92 -13.10 -5.32 -6.16
C LEU A 92 -11.91 -5.65 -7.09
N ALA A 93 -11.78 -4.94 -8.19
CA ALA A 93 -10.66 -5.12 -9.11
C ALA A 93 -9.32 -4.76 -8.45
N PHE A 94 -9.29 -3.66 -7.69
CA PHE A 94 -8.12 -3.25 -6.93
C PHE A 94 -7.72 -4.33 -5.92
N ALA A 95 -8.70 -4.83 -5.16
CA ALA A 95 -8.46 -5.85 -4.15
C ALA A 95 -7.94 -7.15 -4.78
N GLU A 96 -8.52 -7.55 -5.90
CA GLU A 96 -8.12 -8.77 -6.60
C GLU A 96 -6.68 -8.70 -7.11
N LYS A 97 -6.27 -7.53 -7.60
CA LYS A 97 -4.92 -7.31 -8.12
C LYS A 97 -3.89 -7.03 -7.02
N ASN A 98 -4.33 -6.62 -5.85
CA ASN A 98 -3.44 -6.16 -4.78
C ASN A 98 -3.76 -6.81 -3.44
N PRO A 99 -3.66 -8.15 -3.33
CA PRO A 99 -4.03 -8.86 -2.11
C PRO A 99 -3.19 -8.45 -0.89
N GLY A 100 -1.93 -8.09 -1.07
CA GLY A 100 -1.10 -7.60 0.02
C GLY A 100 -1.59 -6.27 0.58
N MET A 101 -2.06 -5.38 -0.29
CA MET A 101 -2.63 -4.10 0.12
C MET A 101 -3.95 -4.29 0.85
N VAL A 102 -4.76 -5.28 0.46
CA VAL A 102 -6.00 -5.63 1.16
C VAL A 102 -5.72 -6.01 2.61
N ARG A 103 -4.64 -6.73 2.88
CA ARG A 103 -4.26 -7.10 4.24
C ARG A 103 -3.97 -5.87 5.10
N VAL A 104 -3.41 -4.82 4.52
CA VAL A 104 -3.22 -3.53 5.21
C VAL A 104 -4.56 -2.84 5.43
N MET A 105 -5.40 -2.77 4.39
CA MET A 105 -6.70 -2.11 4.44
C MET A 105 -7.63 -2.73 5.48
N THR A 106 -7.60 -4.04 5.65
CA THR A 106 -8.42 -4.75 6.63
C THR A 106 -7.81 -4.74 8.04
N GLY A 107 -6.57 -4.28 8.17
CA GLY A 107 -5.86 -4.24 9.44
C GLY A 107 -5.12 -5.54 9.78
N ASP A 108 -5.32 -6.61 9.02
CA ASP A 108 -4.68 -7.90 9.28
C ASP A 108 -3.15 -7.80 9.31
N ALA A 109 -2.57 -7.08 8.35
CA ALA A 109 -1.12 -6.89 8.27
C ALA A 109 -0.58 -5.93 9.34
N LEU A 110 -1.45 -5.20 10.03
CA LEU A 110 -1.04 -4.19 11.02
C LEU A 110 -1.03 -4.74 12.45
N VAL A 111 -1.51 -5.96 12.65
CA VAL A 111 -1.49 -6.63 13.96
C VAL A 111 -0.03 -6.79 14.42
N GLY A 112 0.26 -6.28 15.61
CA GLY A 112 1.60 -6.33 16.17
C GLY A 112 2.56 -5.27 15.64
N GLU A 113 2.14 -4.43 14.69
CA GLU A 113 2.90 -3.27 14.24
C GLU A 113 2.57 -2.06 15.13
N HIS A 114 3.20 -0.90 14.86
CA HIS A 114 2.95 0.30 15.66
C HIS A 114 1.45 0.66 15.63
N GLU A 115 0.86 0.92 16.79
CA GLU A 115 -0.59 1.17 16.92
C GLU A 115 -1.11 2.33 16.08
N ARG A 116 -0.27 3.35 15.81
CA ARG A 116 -0.66 4.50 14.98
C ARG A 116 -1.04 4.09 13.56
N LEU A 117 -0.56 2.94 13.08
CA LEU A 117 -0.83 2.48 11.73
C LEU A 117 -2.29 2.09 11.56
N GLN A 118 -2.90 1.43 12.54
CA GLN A 118 -4.32 1.08 12.47
C GLN A 118 -5.18 2.36 12.49
N ALA A 119 -4.83 3.32 13.33
CA ALA A 119 -5.50 4.61 13.37
C ALA A 119 -5.40 5.34 12.03
N ARG A 120 -4.22 5.32 11.42
CA ARG A 120 -3.97 5.93 10.11
C ARG A 120 -4.79 5.27 9.01
N MET A 121 -4.86 3.93 9.01
CA MET A 121 -5.66 3.21 8.02
C MET A 121 -7.16 3.49 8.21
N ASN A 122 -7.60 3.61 9.45
CA ASN A 122 -9.00 3.92 9.74
C ASN A 122 -9.43 5.29 9.20
N GLN A 123 -8.50 6.23 9.04
CA GLN A 123 -8.78 7.54 8.45
C GLN A 123 -9.16 7.46 6.97
N PHE A 124 -8.76 6.38 6.28
CA PHE A 124 -9.11 6.15 4.89
C PHE A 124 -10.63 5.98 4.71
N TYR A 125 -11.25 5.31 5.67
CA TYR A 125 -12.69 5.04 5.61
C TYR A 125 -13.51 6.21 6.15
#